data_969ea1cf8bcf70423bf5c76d1567e507
#
_entry.id   969ea1cf8bcf70423bf5c76d1567e507
#
_cell.length_a   1.000
_cell.length_b   1.000
_cell.length_c   1.000
_cell.angle_alpha   90.00
_cell.angle_beta   90.00
_cell.angle_gamma   90.00
#
_symmetry.space_group_name_H-M   'P 1'
#
loop_
_entity.id
_entity.type
_entity.pdbx_description
1 polymer ?
#
loop_
_entity_poly.entity_id
_entity_poly.type
_entity_poly.pdbx_seq_one_letter_code
_entity_poly.pdbx_strand_id
1 'polypeptide(L)'
;MKFRSPFSEKTGIAVSHGARQPAASEARGIGSPRTVAGIPLIHLAVLVAVALPYFTNLGVSSLWDSNESFYAVTPLEMLQSGNFIAPTFNAEVRAQKPPLTYWPIALCYRLFGVSEFSVRLPGAFAASGSLLFVYLTGRLLFSTRVALISLVLTGTTIRIFLLARKLPIDILLLFFLAGTGYFLARGIARNSSRSWMAAYGLTALGFLTKGPIAVVIPFGACVVWALWSGALGFKQMRLAPGLLLFATLVLPWYVLVYRHSGWVYIAPFFLRDNLGRYATQELGPGRGPFYYAGVYLMEFFPWSLLSIPALACLWRIRGAVDLRRSLAWGFPLTWSLLVFVFFTASRNKQEYYIAPMYPMMALIVAAAFDQQLIPAAQGTARLWRRAWTPALTAIAALFFCTGIALPFLIGGAIPGIGAFLRFGPSAVLLTCAAALAYCIATRGAGRAILVLASCWWLLLLAVPAFYLAAVEPFRPIRSLCAGLRPELSPGDEVGYYRAAAPSMLFYLRRPIFEEWKPEKMVRIFQSPKRVFCIMSASDRNYFVNERRLVLHVLDRRPQLVSRIRDLKDEKSRMDRELVLVSNQPVDYGAAADRREAP
;
A
#
# COMPACT_ATOMS: atom_id res chain seq x y z
N MET A 1 -61.10 20.97 -33.20
CA MET A 1 -59.86 21.44 -33.85
C MET A 1 -58.71 20.56 -33.36
N LYS A 2 -58.26 19.62 -34.19
CA LYS A 2 -57.18 18.66 -33.92
C LYS A 2 -55.87 19.31 -34.39
N PHE A 3 -54.94 19.61 -33.50
CA PHE A 3 -53.57 19.96 -33.88
C PHE A 3 -52.75 18.66 -33.95
N ARG A 4 -52.39 18.27 -35.16
CA ARG A 4 -51.39 17.25 -35.46
C ARG A 4 -49.99 17.82 -35.20
N SER A 5 -49.21 17.11 -34.42
CA SER A 5 -47.77 17.29 -34.30
C SER A 5 -47.06 16.64 -35.49
N PRO A 6 -46.14 17.33 -36.18
CA PRO A 6 -45.23 16.74 -37.14
C PRO A 6 -43.82 16.69 -36.55
N PHE A 7 -43.43 15.55 -36.01
CA PHE A 7 -42.01 15.19 -35.89
C PHE A 7 -41.90 13.68 -35.58
N SER A 8 -42.07 12.91 -36.61
CA SER A 8 -41.71 11.50 -36.66
C SER A 8 -40.89 11.31 -37.92
N GLU A 9 -39.59 11.46 -37.83
CA GLU A 9 -38.68 10.83 -38.79
C GLU A 9 -37.29 10.64 -38.14
N LYS A 10 -36.98 9.34 -37.90
CA LYS A 10 -35.73 8.68 -38.19
C LYS A 10 -34.44 9.43 -37.82
N THR A 11 -33.90 9.12 -36.68
CA THR A 11 -32.45 8.94 -36.56
C THR A 11 -32.19 7.65 -35.78
N GLY A 12 -32.20 6.54 -36.50
CA GLY A 12 -31.58 5.29 -36.09
C GLY A 12 -30.08 5.51 -36.01
N ILE A 13 -29.57 5.88 -34.84
CA ILE A 13 -28.13 5.77 -34.54
C ILE A 13 -27.88 4.30 -34.29
N ALA A 14 -27.51 3.60 -35.34
CA ALA A 14 -26.90 2.29 -35.27
C ALA A 14 -25.70 2.38 -34.36
N VAL A 15 -25.77 1.75 -33.19
CA VAL A 15 -24.61 1.36 -32.41
C VAL A 15 -23.84 0.40 -33.32
N SER A 16 -22.84 0.91 -34.02
CA SER A 16 -21.92 0.10 -34.78
C SER A 16 -21.16 -0.82 -33.83
N HIS A 17 -21.68 -2.02 -33.63
CA HIS A 17 -20.93 -3.19 -33.24
C HIS A 17 -19.95 -3.54 -34.37
N GLY A 18 -18.97 -2.67 -34.57
CA GLY A 18 -17.88 -2.87 -35.52
C GLY A 18 -16.69 -3.57 -34.88
N ALA A 19 -16.94 -4.63 -34.11
CA ALA A 19 -15.96 -5.67 -33.94
C ALA A 19 -16.18 -6.68 -35.07
N ARG A 20 -15.58 -6.39 -36.25
CA ARG A 20 -15.35 -7.42 -37.24
C ARG A 20 -14.57 -8.54 -36.56
N GLN A 21 -15.22 -9.68 -36.33
CA GLN A 21 -14.52 -10.94 -36.18
C GLN A 21 -13.65 -11.09 -37.43
N PRO A 22 -12.33 -11.27 -37.33
CA PRO A 22 -11.54 -11.68 -38.48
C PRO A 22 -12.07 -13.06 -38.91
N ALA A 23 -12.40 -13.18 -40.17
CA ALA A 23 -12.75 -14.43 -40.82
C ALA A 23 -11.70 -15.48 -40.42
N ALA A 24 -12.18 -16.64 -40.03
CA ALA A 24 -11.36 -17.82 -39.81
C ALA A 24 -10.77 -18.26 -41.15
N SER A 25 -9.58 -17.73 -41.49
CA SER A 25 -8.74 -18.26 -42.54
C SER A 25 -7.50 -18.83 -41.90
N GLU A 26 -7.42 -20.14 -41.87
CA GLU A 26 -6.27 -21.01 -41.96
C GLU A 26 -4.91 -20.44 -41.48
N ALA A 27 -4.68 -20.50 -40.15
CA ALA A 27 -3.34 -20.65 -39.59
C ALA A 27 -3.32 -21.99 -38.84
N ARG A 28 -3.06 -23.05 -39.58
CA ARG A 28 -2.68 -24.35 -39.00
C ARG A 28 -1.36 -24.15 -38.27
N GLY A 29 -1.32 -24.49 -36.98
CA GLY A 29 -0.06 -24.90 -36.36
C GLY A 29 0.46 -24.10 -35.17
N ILE A 30 -0.33 -23.25 -34.48
CA ILE A 30 0.06 -22.80 -33.13
C ILE A 30 -1.08 -23.21 -32.20
N GLY A 31 -0.81 -24.18 -31.31
CA GLY A 31 -1.79 -24.65 -30.34
C GLY A 31 -2.41 -23.48 -29.59
N SER A 32 -3.73 -23.50 -29.37
CA SER A 32 -4.41 -22.44 -28.62
C SER A 32 -3.69 -22.22 -27.28
N PRO A 33 -3.37 -20.97 -26.89
CA PRO A 33 -2.66 -20.73 -25.66
C PRO A 33 -3.42 -21.33 -24.48
N ARG A 34 -2.76 -22.14 -23.66
CA ARG A 34 -3.34 -22.70 -22.45
C ARG A 34 -3.86 -21.56 -21.58
N THR A 35 -5.10 -21.66 -21.10
CA THR A 35 -5.77 -20.63 -20.30
C THR A 35 -6.24 -21.20 -18.97
N VAL A 36 -6.20 -20.37 -17.92
CA VAL A 36 -6.85 -20.62 -16.63
C VAL A 36 -7.87 -19.52 -16.41
N ALA A 37 -9.13 -19.89 -16.19
CA ALA A 37 -10.27 -18.95 -16.08
C ALA A 37 -10.36 -17.94 -17.23
N GLY A 38 -9.97 -18.34 -18.46
CA GLY A 38 -9.96 -17.47 -19.65
C GLY A 38 -8.80 -16.47 -19.71
N ILE A 39 -7.78 -16.61 -18.85
CA ILE A 39 -6.54 -15.82 -18.85
C ILE A 39 -5.42 -16.70 -19.41
N PRO A 40 -4.69 -16.25 -20.45
CA PRO A 40 -3.53 -16.98 -20.94
C PRO A 40 -2.46 -17.17 -19.87
N LEU A 41 -1.85 -18.37 -19.80
CA LEU A 41 -0.83 -18.68 -18.78
C LEU A 41 0.34 -17.71 -18.80
N ILE A 42 0.73 -17.20 -19.96
CA ILE A 42 1.79 -16.19 -20.06
C ILE A 42 1.45 -14.89 -19.32
N HIS A 43 0.16 -14.48 -19.31
CA HIS A 43 -0.25 -13.28 -18.58
C HIS A 43 -0.25 -13.52 -17.06
N LEU A 44 -0.60 -14.73 -16.62
CA LEU A 44 -0.45 -15.13 -15.21
C LEU A 44 1.02 -15.18 -14.81
N ALA A 45 1.90 -15.67 -15.66
CA ALA A 45 3.34 -15.65 -15.42
C ALA A 45 3.88 -14.20 -15.28
N VAL A 46 3.41 -13.27 -16.11
CA VAL A 46 3.75 -11.83 -15.96
C VAL A 46 3.25 -11.30 -14.60
N LEU A 47 2.01 -11.63 -14.20
CA LEU A 47 1.48 -11.22 -12.89
C LEU A 47 2.35 -11.74 -11.75
N VAL A 48 2.70 -13.04 -11.77
CA VAL A 48 3.56 -13.67 -10.76
C VAL A 48 4.94 -13.01 -10.74
N ALA A 49 5.55 -12.78 -11.90
CA ALA A 49 6.84 -12.11 -12.01
C ALA A 49 6.79 -10.69 -11.42
N VAL A 50 5.77 -9.90 -11.77
CA VAL A 50 5.61 -8.54 -11.24
C VAL A 50 5.37 -8.53 -9.73
N ALA A 51 4.67 -9.54 -9.20
CA ALA A 51 4.38 -9.66 -7.77
C ALA A 51 5.56 -10.23 -6.94
N LEU A 52 6.57 -10.80 -7.57
CA LEU A 52 7.70 -11.46 -6.88
C LEU A 52 8.33 -10.61 -5.76
N PRO A 53 8.59 -9.29 -5.94
CA PRO A 53 9.13 -8.43 -4.89
C PRO A 53 8.25 -8.37 -3.62
N TYR A 54 6.96 -8.65 -3.72
CA TYR A 54 6.05 -8.62 -2.57
C TYR A 54 6.29 -9.79 -1.62
N PHE A 55 6.68 -10.95 -2.16
CA PHE A 55 6.88 -12.19 -1.40
C PHE A 55 8.34 -12.42 -0.98
N THR A 56 9.29 -11.74 -1.62
CA THR A 56 10.72 -11.94 -1.36
C THR A 56 11.06 -11.53 0.08
N ASN A 57 11.63 -12.44 0.87
CA ASN A 57 12.14 -12.18 2.23
C ASN A 57 11.17 -11.43 3.15
N LEU A 58 9.89 -11.84 3.19
CA LEU A 58 8.86 -11.20 4.04
C LEU A 58 9.19 -11.23 5.53
N GLY A 59 9.86 -12.28 6.02
CA GLY A 59 10.20 -12.46 7.42
C GLY A 59 11.55 -11.91 7.88
N VAL A 60 12.38 -11.40 6.95
CA VAL A 60 13.77 -11.00 7.26
C VAL A 60 13.83 -9.78 8.18
N SER A 61 13.03 -8.76 7.91
CA SER A 61 13.05 -7.53 8.72
C SER A 61 12.07 -7.59 9.89
N SER A 62 12.48 -7.07 11.05
CA SER A 62 11.63 -6.87 12.22
C SER A 62 10.39 -6.02 11.90
N LEU A 63 9.38 -6.06 12.77
CA LEU A 63 8.15 -5.26 12.61
C LEU A 63 8.47 -3.75 12.69
N TRP A 64 7.76 -2.94 11.92
CA TRP A 64 7.81 -1.48 12.00
C TRP A 64 6.93 -0.99 13.15
N ASP A 65 7.54 -0.37 14.15
CA ASP A 65 6.90 -0.03 15.40
C ASP A 65 5.71 0.93 15.28
N SER A 66 5.72 1.84 14.30
CA SER A 66 4.70 2.89 14.22
C SER A 66 3.30 2.42 13.81
N ASN A 67 3.18 1.34 13.03
CA ASN A 67 1.87 0.89 12.52
C ASN A 67 1.75 -0.64 12.43
N GLU A 68 2.82 -1.35 12.01
CA GLU A 68 2.75 -2.78 11.74
C GLU A 68 2.52 -3.60 13.01
N SER A 69 3.08 -3.15 14.14
CA SER A 69 2.92 -3.79 15.46
C SER A 69 1.45 -3.96 15.86
N PHE A 70 0.63 -2.96 15.59
CA PHE A 70 -0.79 -3.01 15.89
C PHE A 70 -1.52 -4.12 15.13
N TYR A 71 -1.13 -4.35 13.87
CA TYR A 71 -1.72 -5.39 13.04
C TYR A 71 -1.11 -6.78 13.30
N ALA A 72 0.05 -6.83 13.94
CA ALA A 72 0.68 -8.07 14.36
C ALA A 72 0.15 -8.58 15.71
N VAL A 73 0.01 -7.68 16.69
CA VAL A 73 -0.36 -8.02 18.07
C VAL A 73 -1.85 -8.34 18.20
N THR A 74 -2.73 -7.53 17.63
CA THR A 74 -4.19 -7.74 17.75
C THR A 74 -4.65 -9.14 17.31
N PRO A 75 -4.24 -9.70 16.14
CA PRO A 75 -4.61 -11.06 15.78
C PRO A 75 -3.93 -12.14 16.66
N LEU A 76 -2.79 -11.83 17.26
CA LEU A 76 -2.16 -12.71 18.24
C LEU A 76 -3.00 -12.80 19.53
N GLU A 77 -3.45 -11.66 20.05
CA GLU A 77 -4.34 -11.63 21.21
C GLU A 77 -5.71 -12.27 20.92
N MET A 78 -6.26 -12.13 19.70
CA MET A 78 -7.46 -12.84 19.27
C MET A 78 -7.28 -14.38 19.37
N LEU A 79 -6.13 -14.89 18.95
CA LEU A 79 -5.82 -16.33 19.05
C LEU A 79 -5.63 -16.79 20.49
N GLN A 80 -5.00 -15.96 21.33
CA GLN A 80 -4.76 -16.28 22.74
C GLN A 80 -6.04 -16.27 23.57
N SER A 81 -6.91 -15.28 23.32
CA SER A 81 -8.19 -15.14 24.05
C SER A 81 -9.34 -15.95 23.48
N GLY A 82 -9.24 -16.42 22.22
CA GLY A 82 -10.35 -16.99 21.46
C GLY A 82 -11.41 -15.97 21.03
N ASN A 83 -11.23 -14.67 21.32
CA ASN A 83 -12.17 -13.61 20.97
C ASN A 83 -11.84 -13.00 19.60
N PHE A 84 -12.59 -13.39 18.58
CA PHE A 84 -12.48 -12.85 17.22
C PHE A 84 -13.45 -11.70 16.91
N ILE A 85 -14.28 -11.30 17.90
CA ILE A 85 -15.32 -10.26 17.73
C ILE A 85 -14.78 -8.90 18.11
N ALA A 86 -14.23 -8.77 19.34
CA ALA A 86 -13.74 -7.51 19.88
C ALA A 86 -12.20 -7.48 19.86
N PRO A 87 -11.58 -6.77 18.90
CA PRO A 87 -10.13 -6.62 18.85
C PRO A 87 -9.55 -5.97 20.11
N THR A 88 -8.43 -6.50 20.60
CA THR A 88 -7.66 -5.90 21.69
C THR A 88 -6.22 -5.59 21.26
N PHE A 89 -5.54 -4.75 22.03
CA PHE A 89 -4.13 -4.45 21.90
C PHE A 89 -3.58 -4.10 23.29
N ASN A 90 -2.58 -4.84 23.75
CA ASN A 90 -2.05 -4.77 25.10
C ASN A 90 -3.16 -5.02 26.16
N ALA A 91 -4.02 -5.99 25.89
CA ALA A 91 -5.20 -6.36 26.68
C ALA A 91 -6.30 -5.27 26.77
N GLU A 92 -6.17 -4.14 26.10
CA GLU A 92 -7.18 -3.08 26.04
C GLU A 92 -8.00 -3.15 24.74
N VAL A 93 -9.28 -2.72 24.79
CA VAL A 93 -10.17 -2.72 23.63
C VAL A 93 -9.63 -1.81 22.54
N ARG A 94 -9.42 -2.37 21.34
CA ARG A 94 -8.94 -1.66 20.17
C ARG A 94 -10.09 -1.28 19.22
N ALA A 95 -10.78 -0.21 19.51
CA ALA A 95 -11.95 0.26 18.75
C ALA A 95 -11.63 1.00 17.43
N GLN A 96 -10.47 0.74 16.79
CA GLN A 96 -9.99 1.57 15.68
C GLN A 96 -10.27 0.98 14.30
N LYS A 97 -10.39 -0.34 14.18
CA LYS A 97 -10.53 -1.01 12.88
C LYS A 97 -11.44 -2.23 12.95
N PRO A 98 -12.24 -2.49 11.89
CA PRO A 98 -13.07 -3.68 11.78
C PRO A 98 -12.24 -4.98 11.64
N PRO A 99 -12.87 -6.16 11.78
CA PRO A 99 -12.19 -7.43 12.05
C PRO A 99 -11.46 -8.02 10.85
N LEU A 100 -11.92 -7.75 9.63
CA LEU A 100 -11.33 -8.38 8.44
C LEU A 100 -9.88 -7.94 8.17
N THR A 101 -9.43 -6.89 8.84
CA THR A 101 -8.02 -6.50 8.90
C THR A 101 -7.16 -7.54 9.63
N TYR A 102 -7.70 -8.20 10.66
CA TYR A 102 -6.97 -9.07 11.58
C TYR A 102 -7.14 -10.56 11.26
N TRP A 103 -8.32 -10.98 10.81
CA TRP A 103 -8.63 -12.40 10.58
C TRP A 103 -7.70 -13.11 9.59
N PRO A 104 -7.30 -12.51 8.44
CA PRO A 104 -6.35 -13.17 7.54
C PRO A 104 -4.98 -13.38 8.18
N ILE A 105 -4.55 -12.46 9.05
CA ILE A 105 -3.27 -12.57 9.78
C ILE A 105 -3.39 -13.68 10.84
N ALA A 106 -4.48 -13.71 11.60
CA ALA A 106 -4.74 -14.78 12.56
C ALA A 106 -4.76 -16.17 11.90
N LEU A 107 -5.35 -16.28 10.71
CA LEU A 107 -5.31 -17.50 9.90
C LEU A 107 -3.87 -17.87 9.53
N CYS A 108 -3.07 -16.91 9.06
CA CYS A 108 -1.66 -17.14 8.73
C CYS A 108 -0.86 -17.57 9.98
N TYR A 109 -1.13 -17.00 11.16
CA TYR A 109 -0.50 -17.44 12.41
C TYR A 109 -0.83 -18.88 12.75
N ARG A 110 -2.06 -19.29 12.51
CA ARG A 110 -2.49 -20.67 12.78
C ARG A 110 -1.87 -21.67 11.81
N LEU A 111 -1.65 -21.28 10.55
CA LEU A 111 -1.12 -22.16 9.50
C LEU A 111 0.41 -22.21 9.48
N PHE A 112 1.08 -21.08 9.69
CA PHE A 112 2.53 -20.91 9.48
C PHE A 112 3.29 -20.52 10.76
N GLY A 113 2.59 -20.43 11.90
CA GLY A 113 3.17 -19.93 13.15
C GLY A 113 3.23 -18.40 13.21
N VAL A 114 3.47 -17.86 14.41
CA VAL A 114 3.55 -16.43 14.69
C VAL A 114 4.93 -15.91 14.29
N SER A 115 4.98 -15.13 13.23
CA SER A 115 6.20 -14.56 12.64
C SER A 115 5.89 -13.31 11.81
N GLU A 116 6.90 -12.52 11.50
CA GLU A 116 6.80 -11.37 10.59
C GLU A 116 6.36 -11.78 9.18
N PHE A 117 6.77 -12.98 8.74
CA PHE A 117 6.29 -13.57 7.49
C PHE A 117 4.77 -13.70 7.49
N SER A 118 4.22 -14.30 8.55
CA SER A 118 2.77 -14.55 8.67
C SER A 118 1.96 -13.25 8.75
N VAL A 119 2.50 -12.20 9.37
CA VAL A 119 1.86 -10.86 9.40
C VAL A 119 1.70 -10.28 8.00
N ARG A 120 2.73 -10.41 7.15
CA ARG A 120 2.85 -9.74 5.87
C ARG A 120 2.25 -10.52 4.70
N LEU A 121 2.16 -11.83 4.85
CA LEU A 121 1.70 -12.72 3.78
C LEU A 121 0.31 -12.34 3.21
N PRO A 122 -0.72 -12.01 4.03
CA PRO A 122 -2.01 -11.55 3.51
C PRO A 122 -1.91 -10.28 2.67
N GLY A 123 -1.00 -9.35 3.03
CA GLY A 123 -0.74 -8.13 2.28
C GLY A 123 -0.17 -8.41 0.88
N ALA A 124 0.80 -9.32 0.78
CA ALA A 124 1.38 -9.72 -0.50
C ALA A 124 0.34 -10.38 -1.44
N PHE A 125 -0.55 -11.24 -0.91
CA PHE A 125 -1.65 -11.81 -1.68
C PHE A 125 -2.68 -10.77 -2.09
N ALA A 126 -3.05 -9.84 -1.21
CA ALA A 126 -3.98 -8.75 -1.53
C ALA A 126 -3.44 -7.84 -2.63
N ALA A 127 -2.14 -7.51 -2.58
CA ALA A 127 -1.47 -6.77 -3.65
C ALA A 127 -1.55 -7.50 -4.99
N SER A 128 -1.21 -8.80 -5.00
CA SER A 128 -1.27 -9.63 -6.21
C SER A 128 -2.69 -9.73 -6.77
N GLY A 129 -3.70 -9.89 -5.90
CA GLY A 129 -5.10 -9.86 -6.28
C GLY A 129 -5.55 -8.51 -6.83
N SER A 130 -5.00 -7.40 -6.30
CA SER A 130 -5.24 -6.05 -6.87
C SER A 130 -4.71 -5.95 -8.29
N LEU A 131 -3.51 -6.49 -8.58
CA LEU A 131 -2.96 -6.53 -9.94
C LEU A 131 -3.84 -7.32 -10.89
N LEU A 132 -4.40 -8.45 -10.43
CA LEU A 132 -5.34 -9.22 -11.23
C LEU A 132 -6.58 -8.40 -11.61
N PHE A 133 -7.17 -7.67 -10.65
CA PHE A 133 -8.34 -6.83 -10.94
C PHE A 133 -8.00 -5.66 -11.86
N VAL A 134 -6.81 -5.05 -11.73
CA VAL A 134 -6.33 -4.02 -12.67
C VAL A 134 -6.19 -4.60 -14.08
N TYR A 135 -5.58 -5.78 -14.22
CA TYR A 135 -5.48 -6.48 -15.50
C TYR A 135 -6.85 -6.77 -16.10
N LEU A 136 -7.80 -7.30 -15.32
CA LEU A 136 -9.17 -7.58 -15.76
C LEU A 136 -9.90 -6.31 -16.18
N THR A 137 -9.71 -5.20 -15.46
CA THR A 137 -10.28 -3.89 -15.79
C THR A 137 -9.72 -3.36 -17.11
N GLY A 138 -8.40 -3.45 -17.29
CA GLY A 138 -7.73 -3.07 -18.54
C GLY A 138 -8.21 -3.87 -19.75
N ARG A 139 -8.41 -5.19 -19.59
CA ARG A 139 -9.01 -6.04 -20.65
C ARG A 139 -10.46 -5.71 -20.95
N LEU A 140 -11.21 -5.35 -19.92
CA LEU A 140 -12.64 -5.01 -20.07
C LEU A 140 -12.84 -3.68 -20.79
N LEU A 141 -12.08 -2.67 -20.38
CA LEU A 141 -12.29 -1.28 -20.81
C LEU A 141 -11.49 -0.92 -22.07
N PHE A 142 -10.35 -1.57 -22.31
CA PHE A 142 -9.41 -1.21 -23.38
C PHE A 142 -8.96 -2.44 -24.18
N SER A 143 -7.76 -2.92 -23.92
CA SER A 143 -7.14 -4.01 -24.67
C SER A 143 -6.28 -4.90 -23.76
N THR A 144 -5.86 -6.07 -24.27
CA THR A 144 -4.91 -6.95 -23.57
C THR A 144 -3.56 -6.28 -23.34
N ARG A 145 -3.10 -5.43 -24.28
CA ARG A 145 -1.86 -4.68 -24.14
C ARG A 145 -1.96 -3.66 -23.02
N VAL A 146 -3.05 -2.89 -22.97
CA VAL A 146 -3.32 -1.94 -21.90
C VAL A 146 -3.39 -2.67 -20.55
N ALA A 147 -4.04 -3.83 -20.50
CA ALA A 147 -4.14 -4.64 -19.30
C ALA A 147 -2.76 -5.07 -18.76
N LEU A 148 -1.85 -5.53 -19.63
CA LEU A 148 -0.50 -5.93 -19.23
C LEU A 148 0.34 -4.73 -18.80
N ILE A 149 0.29 -3.64 -19.55
CA ILE A 149 1.04 -2.41 -19.20
C ILE A 149 0.54 -1.87 -17.86
N SER A 150 -0.77 -1.73 -17.67
CA SER A 150 -1.32 -1.21 -16.40
C SER A 150 -1.02 -2.11 -15.19
N LEU A 151 -1.00 -3.44 -15.38
CA LEU A 151 -0.56 -4.40 -14.38
C LEU A 151 0.88 -4.11 -13.96
N VAL A 152 1.80 -3.95 -14.92
CA VAL A 152 3.21 -3.66 -14.66
C VAL A 152 3.38 -2.31 -13.98
N LEU A 153 2.74 -1.25 -14.47
CA LEU A 153 2.81 0.09 -13.87
C LEU A 153 2.31 0.08 -12.42
N THR A 154 1.16 -0.57 -12.18
CA THR A 154 0.60 -0.68 -10.82
C THR A 154 1.53 -1.51 -9.93
N GLY A 155 1.99 -2.67 -10.40
CA GLY A 155 2.77 -3.61 -9.61
C GLY A 155 4.17 -3.10 -9.26
N THR A 156 4.70 -2.18 -10.05
CA THR A 156 5.99 -1.54 -9.80
C THR A 156 5.86 -0.14 -9.18
N THR A 157 4.66 0.26 -8.76
CA THR A 157 4.45 1.50 -8.00
C THR A 157 5.03 1.39 -6.59
N ILE A 158 5.87 2.35 -6.18
CA ILE A 158 6.54 2.36 -4.86
C ILE A 158 5.54 2.17 -3.73
N ARG A 159 4.43 2.92 -3.75
CA ARG A 159 3.41 2.82 -2.69
C ARG A 159 2.78 1.44 -2.60
N ILE A 160 2.44 0.83 -3.73
CA ILE A 160 1.85 -0.52 -3.75
C ILE A 160 2.85 -1.55 -3.19
N PHE A 161 4.11 -1.47 -3.60
CA PHE A 161 5.19 -2.30 -3.05
C PHE A 161 5.33 -2.15 -1.53
N LEU A 162 5.34 -0.91 -1.01
CA LEU A 162 5.45 -0.66 0.43
C LEU A 162 4.22 -1.18 1.19
N LEU A 163 3.01 -0.95 0.69
CA LEU A 163 1.77 -1.42 1.32
C LEU A 163 1.69 -2.95 1.33
N ALA A 164 2.11 -3.62 0.26
CA ALA A 164 2.14 -5.08 0.17
C ALA A 164 2.99 -5.73 1.27
N ARG A 165 3.98 -5.00 1.80
CA ARG A 165 5.00 -5.51 2.72
C ARG A 165 4.92 -4.96 4.15
N LYS A 166 4.17 -3.86 4.39
CA LYS A 166 4.20 -3.17 5.70
C LYS A 166 2.84 -2.88 6.31
N LEU A 167 1.81 -2.65 5.51
CA LEU A 167 0.51 -2.18 5.98
C LEU A 167 -0.63 -3.06 5.44
N PRO A 168 -0.89 -4.21 6.07
CA PRO A 168 -1.88 -5.16 5.59
C PRO A 168 -3.27 -4.55 5.35
N ILE A 169 -3.69 -3.60 6.18
CA ILE A 169 -5.02 -2.99 6.08
C ILE A 169 -5.23 -2.18 4.79
N ASP A 170 -4.23 -1.38 4.40
CA ASP A 170 -4.38 -0.47 3.27
C ASP A 170 -4.33 -1.22 1.93
N ILE A 171 -3.47 -2.24 1.85
CA ILE A 171 -3.40 -3.07 0.64
C ILE A 171 -4.59 -4.03 0.53
N LEU A 172 -5.12 -4.52 1.66
CA LEU A 172 -6.34 -5.32 1.67
C LEU A 172 -7.56 -4.47 1.24
N LEU A 173 -7.66 -3.23 1.73
CA LEU A 173 -8.66 -2.29 1.24
C LEU A 173 -8.51 -2.06 -0.27
N LEU A 174 -7.28 -1.83 -0.76
CA LEU A 174 -7.02 -1.63 -2.19
C LEU A 174 -7.47 -2.82 -3.03
N PHE A 175 -7.27 -4.04 -2.56
CA PHE A 175 -7.76 -5.26 -3.21
C PHE A 175 -9.29 -5.22 -3.38
N PHE A 176 -10.01 -4.91 -2.31
CA PHE A 176 -11.47 -4.81 -2.38
C PHE A 176 -11.93 -3.65 -3.26
N LEU A 177 -11.26 -2.50 -3.20
CA LEU A 177 -11.57 -1.36 -4.07
C LEU A 177 -11.32 -1.67 -5.55
N ALA A 178 -10.19 -2.29 -5.89
CA ALA A 178 -9.87 -2.68 -7.27
C ALA A 178 -10.87 -3.70 -7.80
N GLY A 179 -11.24 -4.70 -6.98
CA GLY A 179 -12.27 -5.68 -7.31
C GLY A 179 -13.65 -5.05 -7.48
N THR A 180 -14.05 -4.17 -6.57
CA THR A 180 -15.30 -3.40 -6.68
C THR A 180 -15.30 -2.58 -7.97
N GLY A 181 -14.23 -1.86 -8.29
CA GLY A 181 -14.08 -1.07 -9.51
C GLY A 181 -14.22 -1.91 -10.77
N TYR A 182 -13.59 -3.09 -10.82
CA TYR A 182 -13.74 -4.03 -11.92
C TYR A 182 -15.20 -4.49 -12.10
N PHE A 183 -15.85 -4.90 -11.01
CA PHE A 183 -17.21 -5.40 -11.09
C PHE A 183 -18.25 -4.31 -11.35
N LEU A 184 -18.04 -3.08 -10.89
CA LEU A 184 -18.85 -1.92 -11.29
C LEU A 184 -18.71 -1.67 -12.80
N ALA A 185 -17.49 -1.55 -13.31
CA ALA A 185 -17.24 -1.36 -14.74
C ALA A 185 -17.86 -2.49 -15.59
N ARG A 186 -17.74 -3.74 -15.14
CA ARG A 186 -18.35 -4.90 -15.82
C ARG A 186 -19.88 -4.89 -15.73
N GLY A 187 -20.43 -4.49 -14.58
CA GLY A 187 -21.86 -4.35 -14.36
C GLY A 187 -22.48 -3.33 -15.30
N ILE A 188 -21.81 -2.19 -15.48
CA ILE A 188 -22.20 -1.13 -16.42
C ILE A 188 -22.05 -1.63 -17.88
N ALA A 189 -20.85 -2.11 -18.25
CA ALA A 189 -20.56 -2.50 -19.64
C ALA A 189 -21.42 -3.64 -20.15
N ARG A 190 -21.83 -4.59 -19.28
CA ARG A 190 -22.57 -5.80 -19.67
C ARG A 190 -24.00 -5.86 -19.10
N ASN A 191 -24.47 -4.81 -18.45
CA ASN A 191 -25.75 -4.77 -17.70
C ASN A 191 -25.97 -6.03 -16.83
N SER A 192 -24.93 -6.47 -16.13
CA SER A 192 -24.88 -7.75 -15.42
C SER A 192 -25.23 -7.61 -13.94
N SER A 193 -26.39 -8.14 -13.53
CA SER A 193 -26.80 -8.18 -12.12
C SER A 193 -25.81 -8.93 -11.22
N ARG A 194 -25.22 -10.04 -11.71
CA ARG A 194 -24.19 -10.79 -10.97
C ARG A 194 -22.95 -9.94 -10.69
N SER A 195 -22.54 -9.09 -11.64
CA SER A 195 -21.41 -8.17 -11.43
C SER A 195 -21.74 -7.09 -10.40
N TRP A 196 -22.96 -6.56 -10.41
CA TRP A 196 -23.40 -5.63 -9.38
C TRP A 196 -23.38 -6.27 -7.99
N MET A 197 -23.89 -7.51 -7.85
CA MET A 197 -23.85 -8.23 -6.55
C MET A 197 -22.40 -8.49 -6.11
N ALA A 198 -21.51 -8.88 -7.00
CA ALA A 198 -20.08 -9.03 -6.68
C ALA A 198 -19.46 -7.71 -6.22
N ALA A 199 -19.81 -6.58 -6.84
CA ALA A 199 -19.35 -5.25 -6.40
C ALA A 199 -19.82 -4.93 -4.98
N TYR A 200 -21.11 -5.14 -4.65
CA TYR A 200 -21.63 -4.93 -3.30
C TYR A 200 -21.00 -5.85 -2.27
N GLY A 201 -20.77 -7.13 -2.61
CA GLY A 201 -20.10 -8.10 -1.74
C GLY A 201 -18.66 -7.68 -1.40
N LEU A 202 -17.87 -7.31 -2.42
CA LEU A 202 -16.50 -6.83 -2.22
C LEU A 202 -16.45 -5.51 -1.45
N THR A 203 -17.42 -4.61 -1.68
CA THR A 203 -17.55 -3.38 -0.90
C THR A 203 -17.86 -3.66 0.56
N ALA A 204 -18.73 -4.64 0.85
CA ALA A 204 -19.03 -5.07 2.22
C ALA A 204 -17.77 -5.61 2.93
N LEU A 205 -16.97 -6.43 2.25
CA LEU A 205 -15.70 -6.92 2.78
C LEU A 205 -14.68 -5.78 2.97
N GLY A 206 -14.62 -4.84 2.03
CA GLY A 206 -13.83 -3.63 2.18
C GLY A 206 -14.27 -2.76 3.37
N PHE A 207 -15.59 -2.68 3.62
CA PHE A 207 -16.15 -1.98 4.77
C PHE A 207 -15.75 -2.66 6.08
N LEU A 208 -15.80 -3.99 6.13
CA LEU A 208 -15.30 -4.78 7.27
C LEU A 208 -13.77 -4.74 7.42
N THR A 209 -13.04 -4.17 6.45
CA THR A 209 -11.60 -3.92 6.52
C THR A 209 -11.30 -2.52 7.08
N LYS A 210 -11.88 -1.46 6.51
CA LYS A 210 -11.50 -0.08 6.86
C LYS A 210 -12.69 0.88 7.01
N GLY A 211 -13.92 0.40 6.89
CA GLY A 211 -15.14 1.18 7.10
C GLY A 211 -15.59 1.99 5.88
N PRO A 212 -16.20 3.18 6.09
CA PRO A 212 -16.96 3.93 5.08
C PRO A 212 -16.24 4.23 3.77
N ILE A 213 -14.92 4.37 3.80
CA ILE A 213 -14.11 4.69 2.62
C ILE A 213 -14.23 3.63 1.51
N ALA A 214 -14.51 2.37 1.89
CA ALA A 214 -14.75 1.29 0.94
C ALA A 214 -16.03 1.48 0.10
N VAL A 215 -16.97 2.27 0.58
CA VAL A 215 -18.20 2.66 -0.15
C VAL A 215 -17.98 3.96 -0.91
N VAL A 216 -17.42 4.97 -0.22
CA VAL A 216 -17.29 6.35 -0.73
C VAL A 216 -16.50 6.39 -2.04
N ILE A 217 -15.36 5.69 -2.12
CA ILE A 217 -14.52 5.75 -3.33
C ILE A 217 -15.20 5.08 -4.52
N PRO A 218 -15.55 3.77 -4.52
CA PRO A 218 -16.04 3.12 -5.71
C PRO A 218 -17.43 3.58 -6.13
N PHE A 219 -18.37 3.67 -5.19
CA PHE A 219 -19.73 4.11 -5.52
C PHE A 219 -19.79 5.61 -5.74
N GLY A 220 -19.00 6.42 -5.02
CA GLY A 220 -18.86 7.84 -5.28
C GLY A 220 -18.34 8.10 -6.70
N ALA A 221 -17.30 7.40 -7.14
CA ALA A 221 -16.79 7.51 -8.51
C ALA A 221 -17.82 7.06 -9.55
N CYS A 222 -18.56 5.97 -9.27
CA CYS A 222 -19.62 5.48 -10.14
C CYS A 222 -20.76 6.49 -10.27
N VAL A 223 -21.23 7.06 -9.16
CA VAL A 223 -22.30 8.08 -9.13
C VAL A 223 -21.85 9.36 -9.83
N VAL A 224 -20.66 9.87 -9.52
CA VAL A 224 -20.12 11.07 -10.18
C VAL A 224 -20.01 10.86 -11.69
N TRP A 225 -19.49 9.70 -12.12
CA TRP A 225 -19.44 9.38 -13.55
C TRP A 225 -20.85 9.25 -14.16
N ALA A 226 -21.78 8.59 -13.47
CA ALA A 226 -23.15 8.41 -13.94
C ALA A 226 -23.87 9.76 -14.14
N LEU A 227 -23.75 10.67 -13.18
CA LEU A 227 -24.31 12.02 -13.26
C LEU A 227 -23.66 12.86 -14.38
N TRP A 228 -22.33 12.76 -14.49
CA TRP A 228 -21.58 13.50 -15.51
C TRP A 228 -21.86 13.03 -16.93
N SER A 229 -22.00 11.69 -17.12
CA SER A 229 -22.22 11.08 -18.43
C SER A 229 -23.67 11.06 -18.87
N GLY A 230 -24.61 11.01 -17.94
CA GLY A 230 -26.02 10.72 -18.19
C GLY A 230 -26.26 9.29 -18.71
N ALA A 231 -25.25 8.40 -18.67
CA ALA A 231 -25.27 7.10 -19.32
C ALA A 231 -25.78 5.95 -18.43
N LEU A 232 -25.95 6.17 -17.12
CA LEU A 232 -26.32 5.14 -16.16
C LEU A 232 -27.57 5.55 -15.37
N GLY A 233 -28.63 4.76 -15.45
CA GLY A 233 -29.82 4.92 -14.61
C GLY A 233 -29.69 4.21 -13.27
N PHE A 234 -30.25 4.77 -12.19
CA PHE A 234 -30.22 4.17 -10.85
C PHE A 234 -30.83 2.75 -10.79
N LYS A 235 -31.82 2.45 -11.63
CA LYS A 235 -32.41 1.09 -11.73
C LYS A 235 -31.37 0.04 -12.13
N GLN A 236 -30.39 0.40 -12.96
CA GLN A 236 -29.34 -0.52 -13.41
C GLN A 236 -28.36 -0.86 -12.29
N MET A 237 -28.20 0.01 -11.28
CA MET A 237 -27.32 -0.19 -10.13
C MET A 237 -27.79 -1.29 -9.17
N ARG A 238 -29.03 -1.80 -9.33
CA ARG A 238 -29.57 -2.86 -8.47
C ARG A 238 -29.48 -2.54 -6.96
N LEU A 239 -29.83 -1.30 -6.58
CA LEU A 239 -29.61 -0.77 -5.23
C LEU A 239 -30.23 -1.65 -4.13
N ALA A 240 -31.53 -2.00 -4.24
CA ALA A 240 -32.21 -2.74 -3.17
C ALA A 240 -31.56 -4.11 -2.87
N PRO A 241 -31.38 -5.03 -3.84
CA PRO A 241 -30.71 -6.29 -3.55
C PRO A 241 -29.23 -6.13 -3.18
N GLY A 242 -28.56 -5.10 -3.71
CA GLY A 242 -27.17 -4.80 -3.36
C GLY A 242 -27.01 -4.33 -1.93
N LEU A 243 -27.85 -3.41 -1.47
CA LEU A 243 -27.86 -2.94 -0.09
C LEU A 243 -28.25 -4.04 0.89
N LEU A 244 -29.21 -4.91 0.52
CA LEU A 244 -29.53 -6.08 1.33
C LEU A 244 -28.33 -7.00 1.50
N LEU A 245 -27.65 -7.35 0.42
CA LEU A 245 -26.41 -8.15 0.49
C LEU A 245 -25.33 -7.49 1.33
N PHE A 246 -25.10 -6.19 1.13
CA PHE A 246 -24.15 -5.41 1.93
C PHE A 246 -24.50 -5.46 3.41
N ALA A 247 -25.75 -5.19 3.78
CA ALA A 247 -26.23 -5.21 5.15
C ALA A 247 -26.10 -6.61 5.77
N THR A 248 -26.47 -7.66 5.05
CA THR A 248 -26.34 -9.06 5.51
C THR A 248 -24.89 -9.44 5.82
N LEU A 249 -23.92 -8.93 5.06
CA LEU A 249 -22.50 -9.22 5.30
C LEU A 249 -21.89 -8.36 6.41
N VAL A 250 -22.33 -7.09 6.55
CA VAL A 250 -21.70 -6.11 7.44
C VAL A 250 -22.33 -6.13 8.84
N LEU A 251 -23.66 -6.08 8.91
CA LEU A 251 -24.37 -5.90 10.19
C LEU A 251 -24.11 -6.99 11.23
N PRO A 252 -23.98 -8.30 10.90
CA PRO A 252 -23.77 -9.31 11.91
C PRO A 252 -22.58 -9.02 12.83
N TRP A 253 -21.44 -8.62 12.27
CA TRP A 253 -20.28 -8.29 13.08
C TRP A 253 -20.51 -7.04 13.94
N TYR A 254 -21.13 -5.99 13.41
CA TYR A 254 -21.40 -4.77 14.17
C TYR A 254 -22.40 -5.02 15.31
N VAL A 255 -23.39 -5.89 15.09
CA VAL A 255 -24.33 -6.32 16.15
C VAL A 255 -23.60 -7.11 17.24
N LEU A 256 -22.73 -8.05 16.85
CA LEU A 256 -21.95 -8.85 17.80
C LEU A 256 -20.99 -7.98 18.64
N VAL A 257 -20.25 -7.08 18.01
CA VAL A 257 -19.33 -6.19 18.74
C VAL A 257 -20.07 -5.19 19.62
N TYR A 258 -21.27 -4.74 19.20
CA TYR A 258 -22.12 -3.89 20.02
C TYR A 258 -22.63 -4.65 21.26
N ARG A 259 -23.05 -5.90 21.10
CA ARG A 259 -23.47 -6.74 22.23
C ARG A 259 -22.32 -7.05 23.19
N HIS A 260 -21.10 -7.17 22.68
CA HIS A 260 -19.92 -7.46 23.49
C HIS A 260 -19.34 -6.23 24.19
N SER A 261 -19.23 -5.10 23.50
CA SER A 261 -18.48 -3.92 23.94
C SER A 261 -19.29 -2.62 23.95
N GLY A 262 -20.56 -2.67 23.53
CA GLY A 262 -21.44 -1.49 23.46
C GLY A 262 -20.95 -0.41 22.51
N TRP A 263 -21.35 0.83 22.79
CA TRP A 263 -20.95 2.01 22.03
C TRP A 263 -19.47 2.37 22.18
N VAL A 264 -18.78 1.87 23.20
CA VAL A 264 -17.35 2.12 23.45
C VAL A 264 -16.50 1.68 22.26
N TYR A 265 -16.94 0.66 21.52
CA TYR A 265 -16.25 0.25 20.29
C TYR A 265 -16.70 1.03 19.06
N ILE A 266 -18.02 1.21 18.90
CA ILE A 266 -18.60 1.73 17.65
C ILE A 266 -18.38 3.22 17.49
N ALA A 267 -18.64 4.01 18.54
CA ALA A 267 -18.56 5.47 18.49
C ALA A 267 -17.12 5.97 18.16
N PRO A 268 -16.04 5.51 18.80
CA PRO A 268 -14.69 5.92 18.43
C PRO A 268 -14.32 5.56 16.99
N PHE A 269 -14.77 4.41 16.49
CA PHE A 269 -14.50 4.02 15.11
C PHE A 269 -15.12 4.97 14.10
N PHE A 270 -16.43 5.27 14.21
CA PHE A 270 -17.11 6.12 13.24
C PHE A 270 -16.81 7.60 13.45
N LEU A 271 -16.87 8.08 14.69
CA LEU A 271 -16.77 9.50 15.00
C LEU A 271 -15.32 9.98 15.05
N ARG A 272 -14.44 9.28 15.78
CA ARG A 272 -13.03 9.70 15.93
C ARG A 272 -12.16 9.26 14.77
N ASP A 273 -12.14 7.95 14.45
CA ASP A 273 -11.20 7.40 13.46
C ASP A 273 -11.61 7.62 12.00
N ASN A 274 -12.89 7.84 11.70
CA ASN A 274 -13.34 8.17 10.36
C ASN A 274 -13.67 9.65 10.21
N LEU A 275 -14.73 10.14 10.87
CA LEU A 275 -15.16 11.52 10.71
C LEU A 275 -14.18 12.53 11.31
N GLY A 276 -13.73 12.31 12.54
CA GLY A 276 -12.77 13.19 13.22
C GLY A 276 -11.45 13.25 12.48
N ARG A 277 -10.92 12.09 12.04
CA ARG A 277 -9.70 12.03 11.23
C ARG A 277 -9.82 12.79 9.90
N TYR A 278 -11.01 12.84 9.30
CA TYR A 278 -11.25 13.63 8.08
C TYR A 278 -11.38 15.14 8.39
N ALA A 279 -12.11 15.48 9.46
CA ALA A 279 -12.53 16.85 9.75
C ALA A 279 -11.58 17.64 10.68
N THR A 280 -10.73 16.96 11.48
CA THR A 280 -9.84 17.58 12.47
C THR A 280 -8.36 17.23 12.25
N GLN A 281 -7.45 17.93 12.93
CA GLN A 281 -6.01 17.67 12.91
C GLN A 281 -5.53 16.89 14.16
N GLU A 282 -6.41 16.48 15.04
CA GLU A 282 -6.05 15.86 16.33
C GLU A 282 -5.30 14.53 16.19
N LEU A 283 -5.55 13.79 15.12
CA LEU A 283 -5.00 12.45 14.91
C LEU A 283 -3.85 12.39 13.88
N GLY A 284 -3.27 13.53 13.51
CA GLY A 284 -2.15 13.55 12.57
C GLY A 284 -1.75 14.96 12.13
N PRO A 285 -0.61 15.09 11.44
CA PRO A 285 -0.10 16.38 11.04
C PRO A 285 -1.00 17.04 9.99
N GLY A 286 -1.31 18.33 10.22
CA GLY A 286 -1.89 19.20 9.20
C GLY A 286 -0.88 19.42 8.07
N ARG A 287 -1.26 19.10 6.82
CA ARG A 287 -0.41 19.25 5.65
C ARG A 287 -1.10 20.11 4.61
N GLY A 288 -0.34 20.95 3.90
CA GLY A 288 -0.86 21.92 2.92
C GLY A 288 -1.65 21.29 1.77
N PRO A 289 -2.36 22.08 0.96
CA PRO A 289 -3.22 21.60 -0.12
C PRO A 289 -2.45 20.87 -1.22
N PHE A 290 -1.21 21.24 -1.49
CA PHE A 290 -0.37 20.61 -2.52
C PHE A 290 0.34 19.34 -2.07
N TYR A 291 0.11 18.90 -0.84
CA TYR A 291 0.78 17.72 -0.27
C TYR A 291 0.63 16.48 -1.16
N TYR A 292 -0.58 16.17 -1.60
CA TYR A 292 -0.82 14.98 -2.42
C TYR A 292 -0.30 15.08 -3.85
N ALA A 293 -0.07 16.29 -4.37
CA ALA A 293 0.64 16.43 -5.64
C ALA A 293 2.10 15.95 -5.52
N GLY A 294 2.80 16.35 -4.45
CA GLY A 294 4.14 15.86 -4.15
C GLY A 294 4.17 14.35 -3.87
N VAL A 295 3.24 13.85 -3.06
CA VAL A 295 3.10 12.40 -2.78
C VAL A 295 2.88 11.61 -4.06
N TYR A 296 1.99 12.06 -4.94
CA TYR A 296 1.72 11.41 -6.22
C TYR A 296 2.99 11.34 -7.09
N LEU A 297 3.72 12.45 -7.19
CA LEU A 297 4.94 12.50 -7.99
C LEU A 297 6.01 11.53 -7.47
N MET A 298 6.17 11.42 -6.16
CA MET A 298 7.19 10.55 -5.54
C MET A 298 6.78 9.08 -5.53
N GLU A 299 5.55 8.77 -5.17
CA GLU A 299 5.12 7.40 -4.91
C GLU A 299 4.68 6.63 -6.14
N PHE A 300 4.15 7.33 -7.14
CA PHE A 300 3.85 6.77 -8.45
C PHE A 300 5.04 6.87 -9.42
N PHE A 301 6.18 7.43 -8.97
CA PHE A 301 7.41 7.48 -9.76
C PHE A 301 7.89 6.06 -10.15
N PRO A 302 8.42 5.84 -11.38
CA PRO A 302 8.64 6.83 -12.45
C PRO A 302 7.40 7.12 -13.31
N TRP A 303 6.29 6.45 -13.10
CA TRP A 303 5.05 6.52 -13.90
C TRP A 303 4.33 7.86 -13.77
N SER A 304 4.53 8.57 -12.66
CA SER A 304 3.97 9.91 -12.45
C SER A 304 4.40 10.91 -13.52
N LEU A 305 5.64 10.86 -13.97
CA LEU A 305 6.12 11.71 -15.06
C LEU A 305 5.49 11.35 -16.41
N LEU A 306 5.15 10.07 -16.62
CA LEU A 306 4.41 9.63 -17.82
C LEU A 306 2.93 10.00 -17.78
N SER A 307 2.40 10.39 -16.62
CA SER A 307 1.02 10.88 -16.52
C SER A 307 0.84 12.23 -17.23
N ILE A 308 1.89 13.06 -17.32
CA ILE A 308 1.85 14.35 -17.99
C ILE A 308 1.51 14.17 -19.49
N PRO A 309 2.30 13.39 -20.29
CA PRO A 309 1.95 13.16 -21.69
C PRO A 309 0.64 12.36 -21.85
N ALA A 310 0.28 11.48 -20.90
CA ALA A 310 -0.98 10.76 -20.93
C ALA A 310 -2.20 11.69 -20.81
N LEU A 311 -2.16 12.63 -19.87
CA LEU A 311 -3.21 13.65 -19.71
C LEU A 311 -3.24 14.64 -20.89
N ALA A 312 -2.10 15.01 -21.45
CA ALA A 312 -2.02 15.79 -22.67
C ALA A 312 -2.65 15.05 -23.89
N CYS A 313 -2.45 13.73 -23.97
CA CYS A 313 -3.11 12.89 -24.96
C CYS A 313 -4.64 12.91 -24.79
N LEU A 314 -5.14 12.69 -23.56
CA LEU A 314 -6.57 12.77 -23.24
C LEU A 314 -7.18 14.13 -23.62
N TRP A 315 -6.49 15.21 -23.32
CA TRP A 315 -6.93 16.56 -23.71
C TRP A 315 -7.12 16.71 -25.22
N ARG A 316 -6.28 16.09 -26.01
CA ARG A 316 -6.34 16.15 -27.47
C ARG A 316 -7.43 15.27 -28.08
N ILE A 317 -7.63 14.07 -27.54
CA ILE A 317 -8.66 13.15 -28.07
C ILE A 317 -10.08 13.53 -27.63
N ARG A 318 -10.25 14.49 -26.72
CA ARG A 318 -11.57 14.93 -26.21
C ARG A 318 -12.54 15.42 -27.31
N GLY A 319 -12.02 15.87 -28.45
CA GLY A 319 -12.84 16.25 -29.59
C GLY A 319 -13.32 15.07 -30.46
N ALA A 320 -12.59 13.96 -30.41
CA ALA A 320 -12.91 12.73 -31.16
C ALA A 320 -13.61 11.67 -30.30
N VAL A 321 -13.38 11.69 -28.97
CA VAL A 321 -13.98 10.76 -28.01
C VAL A 321 -14.73 11.57 -26.95
N ASP A 322 -16.03 11.29 -26.81
CA ASP A 322 -16.78 11.85 -25.69
C ASP A 322 -16.31 11.19 -24.38
N LEU A 323 -15.31 11.82 -23.75
CA LEU A 323 -14.71 11.32 -22.50
C LEU A 323 -15.75 11.19 -21.38
N ARG A 324 -16.83 11.98 -21.41
CA ARG A 324 -17.88 11.91 -20.39
C ARG A 324 -18.67 10.61 -20.50
N ARG A 325 -19.11 10.27 -21.73
CA ARG A 325 -19.90 9.06 -21.99
C ARG A 325 -19.05 7.79 -22.08
N SER A 326 -17.76 7.92 -22.33
CA SER A 326 -16.84 6.77 -22.40
C SER A 326 -16.61 6.16 -21.02
N LEU A 327 -17.12 4.95 -20.80
CA LEU A 327 -16.83 4.19 -19.58
C LEU A 327 -15.32 3.94 -19.43
N ALA A 328 -14.64 3.67 -20.55
CA ALA A 328 -13.21 3.35 -20.54
C ALA A 328 -12.33 4.50 -20.03
N TRP A 329 -12.63 5.73 -20.42
CA TRP A 329 -11.85 6.91 -20.03
C TRP A 329 -12.48 7.66 -18.85
N GLY A 330 -13.80 7.85 -18.88
CA GLY A 330 -14.51 8.66 -17.88
C GLY A 330 -14.50 8.03 -16.50
N PHE A 331 -14.68 6.70 -16.38
CA PHE A 331 -14.73 6.04 -15.06
C PHE A 331 -13.38 6.05 -14.33
N PRO A 332 -12.22 5.66 -14.94
CA PRO A 332 -10.92 5.79 -14.28
C PRO A 332 -10.55 7.25 -13.97
N LEU A 333 -10.94 8.20 -14.83
CA LEU A 333 -10.67 9.63 -14.61
C LEU A 333 -11.45 10.17 -13.42
N THR A 334 -12.78 9.91 -13.34
CA THR A 334 -13.62 10.33 -12.21
C THR A 334 -13.18 9.70 -10.90
N TRP A 335 -12.79 8.42 -10.92
CA TRP A 335 -12.25 7.74 -9.75
C TRP A 335 -10.97 8.41 -9.25
N SER A 336 -10.01 8.64 -10.15
CA SER A 336 -8.73 9.27 -9.79
C SER A 336 -8.93 10.68 -9.24
N LEU A 337 -9.78 11.47 -9.89
CA LEU A 337 -10.11 12.82 -9.46
C LEU A 337 -10.84 12.83 -8.10
N LEU A 338 -11.81 11.93 -7.91
CA LEU A 338 -12.52 11.81 -6.63
C LEU A 338 -11.56 11.50 -5.50
N VAL A 339 -10.68 10.49 -5.66
CA VAL A 339 -9.68 10.14 -4.63
C VAL A 339 -8.79 11.33 -4.31
N PHE A 340 -8.27 11.99 -5.34
CA PHE A 340 -7.37 13.14 -5.16
C PHE A 340 -8.05 14.31 -4.44
N VAL A 341 -9.24 14.72 -4.90
CA VAL A 341 -9.99 15.84 -4.31
C VAL A 341 -10.47 15.50 -2.89
N PHE A 342 -11.03 14.31 -2.69
CA PHE A 342 -11.54 13.87 -1.40
C PHE A 342 -10.45 13.91 -0.32
N PHE A 343 -9.28 13.34 -0.58
CA PHE A 343 -8.21 13.34 0.42
C PHE A 343 -7.47 14.68 0.51
N THR A 344 -7.42 15.48 -0.56
CA THR A 344 -6.88 16.84 -0.50
C THR A 344 -7.73 17.72 0.43
N ALA A 345 -9.05 17.54 0.44
CA ALA A 345 -9.97 18.25 1.32
C ALA A 345 -9.86 17.79 2.79
N SER A 346 -9.37 16.57 3.05
CA SER A 346 -9.17 16.07 4.43
C SER A 346 -8.12 16.89 5.18
N ARG A 347 -8.37 17.19 6.45
CA ARG A 347 -7.43 17.92 7.31
C ARG A 347 -6.27 17.06 7.76
N ASN A 348 -6.51 15.79 8.10
CA ASN A 348 -5.45 14.84 8.40
C ASN A 348 -5.04 14.10 7.11
N LYS A 349 -3.79 14.20 6.72
CA LYS A 349 -3.27 13.64 5.48
C LYS A 349 -2.18 12.61 5.77
N GLN A 350 -2.38 11.39 5.25
CA GLN A 350 -1.36 10.35 5.24
C GLN A 350 -1.02 10.01 3.79
N GLU A 351 0.24 9.72 3.50
CA GLU A 351 0.71 9.47 2.15
C GLU A 351 -0.02 8.32 1.45
N TYR A 352 -0.37 7.26 2.16
CA TYR A 352 -1.04 6.07 1.60
C TYR A 352 -2.54 6.28 1.30
N TYR A 353 -3.14 7.42 1.66
CA TYR A 353 -4.58 7.64 1.41
C TYR A 353 -4.91 7.73 -0.07
N ILE A 354 -3.99 8.23 -0.91
CA ILE A 354 -4.22 8.31 -2.36
C ILE A 354 -3.87 7.02 -3.11
N ALA A 355 -3.45 5.95 -2.41
CA ALA A 355 -3.13 4.67 -3.05
C ALA A 355 -4.23 4.13 -4.00
N PRO A 356 -5.55 4.28 -3.70
CA PRO A 356 -6.61 3.86 -4.60
C PRO A 356 -6.64 4.58 -5.96
N MET A 357 -5.93 5.68 -6.12
CA MET A 357 -5.80 6.41 -7.38
C MET A 357 -4.84 5.72 -8.36
N TYR A 358 -3.77 5.08 -7.86
CA TYR A 358 -2.69 4.58 -8.70
C TYR A 358 -3.12 3.52 -9.72
N PRO A 359 -3.97 2.52 -9.41
CA PRO A 359 -4.47 1.57 -10.39
C PRO A 359 -5.21 2.23 -11.56
N MET A 360 -6.03 3.23 -11.28
CA MET A 360 -6.81 3.94 -12.29
C MET A 360 -5.92 4.86 -13.15
N MET A 361 -4.94 5.52 -12.53
CA MET A 361 -3.93 6.30 -13.27
C MET A 361 -3.05 5.40 -14.14
N ALA A 362 -2.69 4.21 -13.67
CA ALA A 362 -1.95 3.23 -14.45
C ALA A 362 -2.73 2.80 -15.71
N LEU A 363 -4.06 2.60 -15.60
CA LEU A 363 -4.93 2.33 -16.76
C LEU A 363 -4.91 3.49 -17.76
N ILE A 364 -5.03 4.73 -17.28
CA ILE A 364 -5.02 5.94 -18.12
C ILE A 364 -3.68 6.07 -18.85
N VAL A 365 -2.56 5.93 -18.13
CA VAL A 365 -1.21 6.02 -18.69
C VAL A 365 -0.99 4.91 -19.71
N ALA A 366 -1.35 3.67 -19.38
CA ALA A 366 -1.21 2.52 -20.26
C ALA A 366 -2.04 2.66 -21.54
N ALA A 367 -3.29 3.11 -21.43
CA ALA A 367 -4.17 3.30 -22.57
C ALA A 367 -3.71 4.46 -23.48
N ALA A 368 -3.28 5.56 -22.91
CA ALA A 368 -2.71 6.68 -23.67
C ALA A 368 -1.42 6.27 -24.38
N PHE A 369 -0.61 5.41 -23.75
CA PHE A 369 0.59 4.88 -24.36
C PHE A 369 0.31 3.88 -25.50
N ASP A 370 -0.64 2.95 -25.31
CA ASP A 370 -1.02 1.94 -26.32
C ASP A 370 -1.56 2.60 -27.59
N GLN A 371 -2.35 3.69 -27.48
CA GLN A 371 -2.83 4.44 -28.64
C GLN A 371 -1.68 5.04 -29.48
N GLN A 372 -0.52 5.31 -28.87
CA GLN A 372 0.65 5.83 -29.56
C GLN A 372 1.45 4.73 -30.29
N LEU A 373 1.29 3.46 -29.88
CA LEU A 373 1.94 2.31 -30.50
C LEU A 373 1.21 1.80 -31.75
N ILE A 374 -0.05 2.17 -31.93
CA ILE A 374 -0.83 1.80 -33.13
C ILE A 374 -0.36 2.71 -34.28
N PRO A 375 0.14 2.17 -35.40
CA PRO A 375 0.50 2.96 -36.57
C PRO A 375 -0.77 3.54 -37.20
N ALA A 376 -1.20 4.69 -36.74
CA ALA A 376 -2.27 5.46 -37.38
C ALA A 376 -1.67 6.77 -37.87
N ALA A 377 -1.79 7.03 -39.17
CA ALA A 377 -1.52 8.28 -39.88
C ALA A 377 -0.28 9.09 -39.41
N GLN A 378 0.48 9.60 -40.34
CA GLN A 378 1.76 10.34 -40.17
C GLN A 378 1.82 11.45 -39.10
N GLY A 379 0.69 11.84 -38.50
CA GLY A 379 0.60 12.81 -37.42
C GLY A 379 0.93 12.28 -36.01
N THR A 380 0.72 10.98 -35.74
CA THR A 380 0.87 10.39 -34.40
C THR A 380 2.33 10.29 -33.96
N ALA A 381 3.27 9.97 -34.87
CA ALA A 381 4.70 9.91 -34.57
C ALA A 381 5.31 11.26 -34.16
N ARG A 382 4.80 12.37 -34.69
CA ARG A 382 5.21 13.73 -34.31
C ARG A 382 4.70 14.11 -32.91
N LEU A 383 3.49 13.64 -32.56
CA LEU A 383 2.88 13.84 -31.26
C LEU A 383 3.63 13.10 -30.15
N TRP A 384 4.00 11.84 -30.44
CA TRP A 384 4.79 11.02 -29.52
C TRP A 384 6.08 11.71 -29.16
N ARG A 385 6.86 12.16 -30.15
CA ARG A 385 8.12 12.88 -29.91
C ARG A 385 7.95 14.12 -29.05
N ARG A 386 6.87 14.90 -29.25
CA ARG A 386 6.67 16.15 -28.51
C ARG A 386 6.20 15.95 -27.06
N ALA A 387 5.49 14.87 -26.75
CA ALA A 387 4.87 14.67 -25.45
C ALA A 387 5.63 13.65 -24.57
N TRP A 388 6.04 12.51 -25.13
CA TRP A 388 6.63 11.41 -24.34
C TRP A 388 8.16 11.50 -24.24
N THR A 389 8.86 11.96 -25.29
CA THR A 389 10.32 12.11 -25.26
C THR A 389 10.79 12.98 -24.10
N PRO A 390 10.23 14.18 -23.84
CA PRO A 390 10.67 15.00 -22.70
C PRO A 390 10.51 14.28 -21.35
N ALA A 391 9.41 13.55 -21.13
CA ALA A 391 9.19 12.82 -19.91
C ALA A 391 10.20 11.67 -19.72
N LEU A 392 10.46 10.90 -20.78
CA LEU A 392 11.49 9.83 -20.76
C LEU A 392 12.89 10.40 -20.57
N THR A 393 13.21 11.54 -21.20
CA THR A 393 14.49 12.24 -21.01
C THR A 393 14.64 12.72 -19.57
N ALA A 394 13.59 13.29 -18.97
CA ALA A 394 13.61 13.70 -17.57
C ALA A 394 13.83 12.50 -16.63
N ILE A 395 13.18 11.35 -16.90
CA ILE A 395 13.41 10.11 -16.13
C ILE A 395 14.86 9.64 -16.28
N ALA A 396 15.39 9.60 -17.52
CA ALA A 396 16.77 9.21 -17.76
C ALA A 396 17.78 10.12 -17.04
N ALA A 397 17.57 11.43 -17.09
CA ALA A 397 18.39 12.41 -16.36
C ALA A 397 18.31 12.22 -14.84
N LEU A 398 17.13 12.02 -14.29
CA LEU A 398 16.95 11.74 -12.86
C LEU A 398 17.64 10.43 -12.45
N PHE A 399 17.53 9.38 -13.26
CA PHE A 399 18.22 8.10 -12.98
C PHE A 399 19.73 8.25 -13.06
N PHE A 400 20.24 9.02 -14.01
CA PHE A 400 21.67 9.32 -14.13
C PHE A 400 22.18 10.09 -12.90
N CYS A 401 21.53 11.20 -12.54
CA CYS A 401 21.93 12.00 -11.37
C CYS A 401 21.84 11.20 -10.06
N THR A 402 20.72 10.46 -9.87
CA THR A 402 20.52 9.61 -8.69
C THR A 402 21.54 8.47 -8.67
N GLY A 403 21.84 7.86 -9.81
CA GLY A 403 22.84 6.79 -9.93
C GLY A 403 24.25 7.25 -9.51
N ILE A 404 24.61 8.50 -9.77
CA ILE A 404 25.88 9.09 -9.30
C ILE A 404 25.82 9.39 -7.80
N ALA A 405 24.73 9.96 -7.30
CA ALA A 405 24.63 10.40 -5.91
C ALA A 405 24.42 9.25 -4.90
N LEU A 406 23.75 8.17 -5.33
CA LEU A 406 23.26 7.11 -4.46
C LEU A 406 24.36 6.38 -3.66
N PRO A 407 25.56 6.06 -4.18
CA PRO A 407 26.62 5.40 -3.42
C PRO A 407 27.10 6.23 -2.24
N PHE A 408 27.12 7.56 -2.38
CA PHE A 408 27.51 8.48 -1.32
C PHE A 408 26.43 8.54 -0.23
N LEU A 409 25.16 8.57 -0.64
CA LEU A 409 24.01 8.57 0.29
C LEU A 409 23.93 7.26 1.08
N ILE A 410 24.09 6.11 0.42
CA ILE A 410 24.05 4.80 1.07
C ILE A 410 25.25 4.65 2.02
N GLY A 411 26.46 5.01 1.57
CA GLY A 411 27.66 4.90 2.41
C GLY A 411 27.63 5.80 3.65
N GLY A 412 27.00 6.98 3.54
CA GLY A 412 26.78 7.87 4.69
C GLY A 412 25.68 7.39 5.66
N ALA A 413 24.64 6.72 5.13
CA ALA A 413 23.51 6.26 5.93
C ALA A 413 23.77 4.94 6.66
N ILE A 414 24.55 4.03 6.06
CA ILE A 414 24.84 2.70 6.59
C ILE A 414 26.35 2.48 6.55
N PRO A 415 27.08 2.82 7.64
CA PRO A 415 28.52 2.60 7.73
C PRO A 415 28.87 1.11 7.55
N GLY A 416 29.92 0.81 6.80
CA GLY A 416 30.41 -0.56 6.60
C GLY A 416 29.59 -1.40 5.63
N ILE A 417 28.62 -0.82 4.90
CA ILE A 417 27.85 -1.54 3.88
C ILE A 417 28.78 -2.04 2.75
N GLY A 418 28.63 -3.30 2.37
CA GLY A 418 29.47 -3.92 1.33
C GLY A 418 29.34 -3.25 -0.05
N ALA A 419 30.40 -3.32 -0.85
CA ALA A 419 30.48 -2.65 -2.16
C ALA A 419 29.31 -2.99 -3.09
N PHE A 420 28.87 -4.25 -3.13
CA PHE A 420 27.71 -4.67 -3.93
C PHE A 420 26.43 -3.89 -3.59
N LEU A 421 26.12 -3.72 -2.30
CA LEU A 421 24.94 -2.99 -1.85
C LEU A 421 25.10 -1.47 -2.04
N ARG A 422 26.34 -0.97 -1.94
CA ARG A 422 26.64 0.45 -2.14
C ARG A 422 26.53 0.88 -3.60
N PHE A 423 27.07 0.09 -4.54
CA PHE A 423 27.18 0.47 -5.95
C PHE A 423 26.17 -0.23 -6.88
N GLY A 424 25.59 -1.38 -6.46
CA GLY A 424 24.67 -2.16 -7.29
C GLY A 424 23.47 -1.38 -7.81
N PRO A 425 22.70 -0.66 -6.97
CA PRO A 425 21.58 0.15 -7.43
C PRO A 425 21.98 1.28 -8.37
N SER A 426 23.15 1.87 -8.13
CA SER A 426 23.72 2.88 -9.02
C SER A 426 24.01 2.34 -10.40
N ALA A 427 24.59 1.14 -10.49
CA ALA A 427 24.83 0.46 -11.76
C ALA A 427 23.51 0.21 -12.51
N VAL A 428 22.46 -0.25 -11.82
CA VAL A 428 21.12 -0.45 -12.42
C VAL A 428 20.55 0.87 -12.95
N LEU A 429 20.61 1.96 -12.14
CA LEU A 429 20.09 3.27 -12.55
C LEU A 429 20.86 3.85 -13.74
N LEU A 430 22.19 3.79 -13.74
CA LEU A 430 23.02 4.30 -14.84
C LEU A 430 22.81 3.49 -16.11
N THR A 431 22.73 2.15 -16.02
CA THR A 431 22.41 1.28 -17.16
C THR A 431 21.02 1.60 -17.71
N CYS A 432 20.02 1.81 -16.83
CA CYS A 432 18.68 2.21 -17.25
C CYS A 432 18.69 3.56 -17.97
N ALA A 433 19.41 4.55 -17.43
CA ALA A 433 19.54 5.87 -18.05
C ALA A 433 20.14 5.78 -19.47
N ALA A 434 21.23 5.02 -19.64
CA ALA A 434 21.86 4.80 -20.93
C ALA A 434 20.92 4.05 -21.91
N ALA A 435 20.26 2.99 -21.47
CA ALA A 435 19.31 2.25 -22.27
C ALA A 435 18.08 3.07 -22.69
N LEU A 436 17.59 3.94 -21.80
CA LEU A 436 16.52 4.89 -22.13
C LEU A 436 16.97 5.91 -23.17
N ALA A 437 18.17 6.48 -23.02
CA ALA A 437 18.75 7.40 -24.00
C ALA A 437 18.88 6.73 -25.38
N TYR A 438 19.33 5.48 -25.44
CA TYR A 438 19.38 4.69 -26.66
C TYR A 438 17.99 4.45 -27.27
N CYS A 439 17.00 4.07 -26.45
CA CYS A 439 15.62 3.89 -26.91
C CYS A 439 15.00 5.18 -27.45
N ILE A 440 15.30 6.33 -26.84
CA ILE A 440 14.87 7.65 -27.31
C ILE A 440 15.51 7.96 -28.68
N ALA A 441 16.81 7.78 -28.81
CA ALA A 441 17.56 8.02 -30.05
C ALA A 441 17.06 7.14 -31.22
N THR A 442 16.79 5.85 -30.96
CA THR A 442 16.30 4.88 -31.95
C THR A 442 14.78 4.88 -32.12
N ARG A 443 14.06 5.80 -31.46
CA ARG A 443 12.59 5.92 -31.50
C ARG A 443 11.84 4.67 -31.06
N GLY A 444 12.43 3.87 -30.19
CA GLY A 444 11.90 2.61 -29.68
C GLY A 444 10.97 2.77 -28.48
N ALA A 445 9.80 3.39 -28.65
CA ALA A 445 8.86 3.69 -27.58
C ALA A 445 8.48 2.48 -26.71
N GLY A 446 8.08 1.38 -27.33
CA GLY A 446 7.73 0.16 -26.61
C GLY A 446 8.92 -0.41 -25.82
N ARG A 447 10.12 -0.33 -26.40
CA ARG A 447 11.36 -0.74 -25.72
C ARG A 447 11.69 0.14 -24.51
N ALA A 448 11.44 1.45 -24.60
CA ALA A 448 11.68 2.38 -23.49
C ALA A 448 10.86 2.02 -22.22
N ILE A 449 9.56 1.68 -22.38
CA ILE A 449 8.74 1.26 -21.22
C ILE A 449 9.21 -0.09 -20.67
N LEU A 450 9.57 -1.05 -21.51
CA LEU A 450 10.09 -2.34 -21.05
C LEU A 450 11.41 -2.17 -20.29
N VAL A 451 12.34 -1.37 -20.79
CA VAL A 451 13.61 -1.04 -20.12
C VAL A 451 13.32 -0.40 -18.76
N LEU A 452 12.47 0.63 -18.75
CA LEU A 452 12.12 1.34 -17.52
C LEU A 452 11.48 0.42 -16.49
N ALA A 453 10.48 -0.38 -16.92
CA ALA A 453 9.78 -1.31 -16.04
C ALA A 453 10.71 -2.40 -15.49
N SER A 454 11.57 -2.98 -16.33
CA SER A 454 12.50 -4.04 -15.91
C SER A 454 13.54 -3.52 -14.92
N CYS A 455 14.17 -2.38 -15.21
CA CYS A 455 15.16 -1.78 -14.30
C CYS A 455 14.52 -1.37 -12.97
N TRP A 456 13.33 -0.76 -13.03
CA TRP A 456 12.62 -0.35 -11.82
C TRP A 456 12.17 -1.54 -10.98
N TRP A 457 11.69 -2.61 -11.62
CA TRP A 457 11.34 -3.86 -10.96
C TRP A 457 12.57 -4.52 -10.30
N LEU A 458 13.74 -4.53 -10.97
CA LEU A 458 14.99 -5.03 -10.38
C LEU A 458 15.38 -4.27 -9.12
N LEU A 459 15.23 -2.94 -9.10
CA LEU A 459 15.47 -2.12 -7.91
C LEU A 459 14.50 -2.47 -6.78
N LEU A 460 13.20 -2.62 -7.11
CA LEU A 460 12.19 -3.02 -6.11
C LEU A 460 12.45 -4.44 -5.57
N LEU A 461 12.94 -5.37 -6.39
CA LEU A 461 13.33 -6.71 -5.96
C LEU A 461 14.60 -6.69 -5.08
N ALA A 462 15.57 -5.84 -5.40
CA ALA A 462 16.82 -5.73 -4.65
C ALA A 462 16.58 -5.26 -3.19
N VAL A 463 15.58 -4.41 -2.95
CA VAL A 463 15.26 -3.93 -1.60
C VAL A 463 15.01 -5.09 -0.63
N PRO A 464 14.02 -5.98 -0.83
CA PRO A 464 13.79 -7.10 0.08
C PRO A 464 14.83 -8.20 -0.03
N ALA A 465 15.48 -8.36 -1.18
CA ALA A 465 16.48 -9.41 -1.37
C ALA A 465 17.76 -9.14 -0.55
N PHE A 466 18.16 -7.88 -0.43
CA PHE A 466 19.47 -7.53 0.11
C PHE A 466 19.44 -6.43 1.17
N TYR A 467 18.70 -5.33 0.94
CA TYR A 467 18.80 -4.14 1.81
C TYR A 467 18.10 -4.31 3.14
N LEU A 468 16.98 -5.04 3.21
CA LEU A 468 16.27 -5.23 4.48
C LEU A 468 17.13 -6.00 5.49
N ALA A 469 17.91 -6.98 5.04
CA ALA A 469 18.85 -7.70 5.90
C ALA A 469 20.00 -6.80 6.36
N ALA A 470 20.53 -5.94 5.48
CA ALA A 470 21.63 -5.02 5.82
C ALA A 470 21.21 -3.91 6.82
N VAL A 471 19.92 -3.54 6.82
CA VAL A 471 19.39 -2.52 7.74
C VAL A 471 18.93 -3.12 9.07
N GLU A 472 18.69 -4.44 9.13
CA GLU A 472 18.16 -5.10 10.33
C GLU A 472 18.99 -4.88 11.61
N PRO A 473 20.33 -4.87 11.59
CA PRO A 473 21.12 -4.57 12.79
C PRO A 473 20.84 -3.20 13.43
N PHE A 474 20.34 -2.26 12.64
CA PHE A 474 19.96 -0.91 13.10
C PHE A 474 18.48 -0.81 13.53
N ARG A 475 17.82 -1.96 13.73
CA ARG A 475 16.42 -2.08 14.19
C ARG A 475 16.38 -2.94 15.46
N PRO A 476 16.78 -2.38 16.60
CA PRO A 476 17.23 -3.15 17.76
C PRO A 476 16.11 -3.84 18.56
N ILE A 477 14.83 -3.48 18.41
CA ILE A 477 13.74 -3.97 19.29
C ILE A 477 13.65 -5.50 19.28
N ARG A 478 13.72 -6.13 18.09
CA ARG A 478 13.67 -7.60 17.96
C ARG A 478 14.83 -8.27 18.71
N SER A 479 16.06 -7.79 18.52
CA SER A 479 17.25 -8.35 19.15
C SER A 479 17.28 -8.11 20.66
N LEU A 480 16.90 -6.90 21.14
CA LEU A 480 16.77 -6.59 22.55
C LEU A 480 15.72 -7.48 23.23
N CYS A 481 14.56 -7.69 22.60
CA CYS A 481 13.52 -8.57 23.10
C CYS A 481 13.95 -10.05 23.09
N ALA A 482 14.72 -10.49 22.10
CA ALA A 482 15.23 -11.87 22.03
C ALA A 482 16.20 -12.17 23.16
N GLY A 483 17.09 -11.23 23.50
CA GLY A 483 17.99 -11.34 24.66
C GLY A 483 17.26 -11.24 26.00
N LEU A 484 16.24 -10.38 26.08
CA LEU A 484 15.50 -10.17 27.32
C LEU A 484 14.56 -11.35 27.66
N ARG A 485 13.97 -11.99 26.67
CA ARG A 485 12.91 -13.00 26.86
C ARG A 485 13.29 -14.16 27.80
N PRO A 486 14.50 -14.77 27.74
CA PRO A 486 14.90 -15.84 28.65
C PRO A 486 15.10 -15.37 30.10
N GLU A 487 15.35 -14.08 30.34
CA GLU A 487 15.62 -13.51 31.67
C GLU A 487 14.34 -13.12 32.42
N LEU A 488 13.18 -13.14 31.73
CA LEU A 488 11.92 -12.66 32.28
C LEU A 488 11.24 -13.68 33.17
N SER A 489 10.85 -13.24 34.37
CA SER A 489 9.97 -13.93 35.30
C SER A 489 8.53 -13.42 35.23
N PRO A 490 7.52 -14.19 35.71
CA PRO A 490 6.11 -13.77 35.64
C PRO A 490 5.80 -12.43 36.36
N GLY A 491 6.54 -12.12 37.44
CA GLY A 491 6.34 -10.90 38.23
C GLY A 491 7.02 -9.64 37.70
N ASP A 492 7.86 -9.76 36.65
CA ASP A 492 8.62 -8.64 36.11
C ASP A 492 7.73 -7.66 35.35
N GLU A 493 8.01 -6.36 35.49
CA GLU A 493 7.43 -5.29 34.70
C GLU A 493 8.32 -4.95 33.51
N VAL A 494 7.76 -4.96 32.29
CA VAL A 494 8.52 -4.73 31.07
C VAL A 494 7.84 -3.66 30.26
N GLY A 495 8.62 -2.75 29.66
CA GLY A 495 8.05 -1.74 28.77
C GLY A 495 9.08 -0.85 28.12
N TYR A 496 8.62 0.32 27.68
CA TYR A 496 9.48 1.32 27.07
C TYR A 496 9.15 2.73 27.55
N TYR A 497 10.17 3.58 27.55
CA TYR A 497 10.04 5.00 27.82
C TYR A 497 10.42 5.80 26.59
N ARG A 498 9.46 6.56 26.00
CA ARG A 498 9.64 7.42 24.81
C ARG A 498 10.23 6.74 23.55
N ALA A 499 10.48 5.44 23.60
CA ALA A 499 11.12 4.71 22.51
C ALA A 499 10.16 4.30 21.37
N ALA A 500 8.83 4.48 21.56
CA ALA A 500 7.79 4.08 20.62
C ALA A 500 7.98 2.65 20.09
N ALA A 501 8.12 1.67 20.99
CA ALA A 501 8.45 0.28 20.70
C ALA A 501 7.29 -0.72 20.95
N PRO A 502 6.06 -0.50 20.42
CA PRO A 502 4.93 -1.40 20.64
C PRO A 502 5.15 -2.82 20.08
N SER A 503 6.14 -3.04 19.20
CA SER A 503 6.51 -4.38 18.72
C SER A 503 7.06 -5.29 19.83
N MET A 504 7.46 -4.75 20.98
CA MET A 504 7.80 -5.54 22.16
C MET A 504 6.68 -6.51 22.56
N LEU A 505 5.41 -6.11 22.45
CA LEU A 505 4.24 -7.00 22.68
C LEU A 505 4.29 -8.26 21.83
N PHE A 506 4.66 -8.11 20.55
CA PHE A 506 4.76 -9.21 19.61
C PHE A 506 5.93 -10.16 19.97
N TYR A 507 7.10 -9.61 20.29
CA TYR A 507 8.30 -10.38 20.56
C TYR A 507 8.30 -11.02 21.93
N LEU A 508 7.80 -10.33 22.97
CA LEU A 508 7.76 -10.82 24.34
C LEU A 508 6.52 -11.64 24.67
N ARG A 509 5.43 -11.48 23.89
CA ARG A 509 4.12 -12.14 24.06
C ARG A 509 3.51 -11.96 25.44
N ARG A 510 3.68 -10.79 26.03
CA ARG A 510 3.15 -10.40 27.34
C ARG A 510 2.78 -8.92 27.36
N PRO A 511 1.89 -8.46 28.24
CA PRO A 511 1.61 -7.02 28.43
C PRO A 511 2.87 -6.24 28.76
N ILE A 512 2.93 -5.00 28.26
CA ILE A 512 4.02 -4.06 28.50
C ILE A 512 3.47 -2.74 29.00
N PHE A 513 4.29 -1.97 29.75
CA PHE A 513 3.96 -0.58 30.01
C PHE A 513 4.52 0.33 28.91
N GLU A 514 3.81 1.42 28.66
CA GLU A 514 4.21 2.50 27.77
C GLU A 514 4.19 3.80 28.57
N GLU A 515 5.33 4.46 28.76
CA GLU A 515 5.38 5.69 29.56
C GLU A 515 6.12 6.81 28.82
N TRP A 516 5.54 8.02 28.90
CA TRP A 516 6.05 9.24 28.28
C TRP A 516 6.40 10.31 29.30
N LYS A 517 5.90 10.21 30.57
CA LYS A 517 6.08 11.19 31.63
C LYS A 517 7.21 10.77 32.56
N PRO A 518 8.22 11.65 32.77
CA PRO A 518 9.37 11.32 33.63
C PRO A 518 8.97 10.94 35.06
N GLU A 519 7.98 11.65 35.64
CA GLU A 519 7.58 11.45 37.04
C GLU A 519 6.97 10.07 37.27
N LYS A 520 6.20 9.58 36.29
CA LYS A 520 5.63 8.23 36.37
C LYS A 520 6.71 7.18 36.18
N MET A 521 7.65 7.41 35.25
CA MET A 521 8.74 6.49 35.03
C MET A 521 9.66 6.34 36.24
N VAL A 522 9.91 7.44 36.99
CA VAL A 522 10.64 7.41 38.28
C VAL A 522 9.93 6.47 39.27
N ARG A 523 8.59 6.57 39.41
CA ARG A 523 7.82 5.69 40.29
C ARG A 523 7.90 4.22 39.88
N ILE A 524 7.88 3.94 38.58
CA ILE A 524 8.03 2.57 38.05
C ILE A 524 9.41 2.02 38.43
N PHE A 525 10.50 2.78 38.26
CA PHE A 525 11.83 2.32 38.62
C PHE A 525 12.06 2.19 40.11
N GLN A 526 11.34 2.94 40.95
CA GLN A 526 11.37 2.84 42.41
C GLN A 526 10.51 1.71 42.97
N SER A 527 9.76 1.02 42.09
CA SER A 527 8.98 -0.15 42.49
C SER A 527 9.89 -1.26 43.03
N PRO A 528 9.42 -2.05 44.02
CA PRO A 528 10.17 -3.21 44.50
C PRO A 528 10.22 -4.35 43.46
N LYS A 529 9.42 -4.29 42.45
CA LYS A 529 9.44 -5.25 41.33
C LYS A 529 10.66 -5.03 40.44
N ARG A 530 11.12 -6.09 39.81
CA ARG A 530 12.13 -6.00 38.78
C ARG A 530 11.52 -5.41 37.52
N VAL A 531 12.09 -4.29 37.06
CA VAL A 531 11.61 -3.51 35.90
C VAL A 531 12.64 -3.55 34.80
N PHE A 532 12.19 -3.88 33.59
CA PHE A 532 12.98 -3.82 32.37
C PHE A 532 12.40 -2.74 31.44
N CYS A 533 13.25 -1.83 30.97
CA CYS A 533 12.80 -0.72 30.14
C CYS A 533 13.73 -0.51 28.94
N ILE A 534 13.14 -0.35 27.75
CA ILE A 534 13.85 0.12 26.56
C ILE A 534 13.67 1.63 26.45
N MET A 535 14.77 2.35 26.33
CA MET A 535 14.79 3.82 26.18
C MET A 535 16.00 4.29 25.38
N SER A 536 16.05 5.58 25.03
CA SER A 536 17.25 6.17 24.44
C SER A 536 18.38 6.29 25.46
N ALA A 537 19.63 6.30 24.98
CA ALA A 537 20.77 6.54 25.85
C ALA A 537 20.73 7.93 26.52
N SER A 538 20.14 8.94 25.84
CA SER A 538 19.95 10.28 26.40
C SER A 538 18.92 10.28 27.55
N ASP A 539 17.79 9.58 27.41
CA ASP A 539 16.80 9.45 28.48
C ASP A 539 17.36 8.68 29.68
N ARG A 540 18.13 7.62 29.45
CA ARG A 540 18.82 6.91 30.54
C ARG A 540 19.78 7.86 31.32
N ASN A 541 20.57 8.66 30.62
CA ASN A 541 21.48 9.61 31.25
C ASN A 541 20.73 10.68 32.08
N TYR A 542 19.56 11.13 31.58
CA TYR A 542 18.67 12.01 32.35
C TYR A 542 18.24 11.36 33.68
N PHE A 543 17.79 10.12 33.69
CA PHE A 543 17.35 9.44 34.91
C PHE A 543 18.51 9.20 35.90
N VAL A 544 19.70 8.86 35.40
CA VAL A 544 20.85 8.61 36.26
C VAL A 544 21.41 9.92 36.84
N ASN A 545 21.64 10.93 36.01
CA ASN A 545 22.34 12.16 36.41
C ASN A 545 21.41 13.15 37.13
N GLU A 546 20.21 13.39 36.62
CA GLU A 546 19.29 14.39 37.15
C GLU A 546 18.35 13.83 38.21
N ARG A 547 17.88 12.57 38.05
CA ARG A 547 16.98 11.92 38.99
C ARG A 547 17.67 10.98 39.97
N ARG A 548 19.00 10.80 39.84
CA ARG A 548 19.84 9.97 40.70
C ARG A 548 19.36 8.53 40.87
N LEU A 549 18.77 7.96 39.83
CA LEU A 549 18.34 6.57 39.82
C LEU A 549 19.52 5.65 39.49
N VAL A 550 19.58 4.50 40.14
CA VAL A 550 20.53 3.44 39.78
C VAL A 550 19.85 2.59 38.70
N LEU A 551 20.41 2.61 37.49
CA LEU A 551 19.92 1.83 36.37
C LEU A 551 21.06 1.00 35.80
N HIS A 552 20.86 -0.31 35.80
CA HIS A 552 21.81 -1.28 35.25
C HIS A 552 21.55 -1.44 33.74
N VAL A 553 22.56 -1.14 32.93
CA VAL A 553 22.50 -1.32 31.47
C VAL A 553 22.78 -2.78 31.14
N LEU A 554 21.84 -3.44 30.48
CA LEU A 554 21.95 -4.84 30.12
C LEU A 554 22.44 -5.02 28.68
N ASP A 555 21.92 -4.20 27.75
CA ASP A 555 22.32 -4.24 26.33
C ASP A 555 22.24 -2.84 25.71
N ARG A 556 23.03 -2.60 24.64
CA ARG A 556 23.06 -1.36 23.87
C ARG A 556 23.07 -1.69 22.39
N ARG A 557 22.19 -1.05 21.62
CA ARG A 557 22.08 -1.30 20.19
C ARG A 557 21.92 0.01 19.41
N PRO A 558 22.57 0.13 18.24
CA PRO A 558 22.37 1.28 17.38
C PRO A 558 20.96 1.27 16.79
N GLN A 559 20.37 2.46 16.62
CA GLN A 559 19.08 2.66 15.99
C GLN A 559 19.22 3.52 14.73
N LEU A 560 18.55 3.14 13.65
CA LEU A 560 18.47 3.95 12.44
C LEU A 560 17.65 5.21 12.71
N VAL A 561 18.26 6.37 12.56
CA VAL A 561 17.56 7.65 12.70
C VAL A 561 16.76 7.94 11.44
N SER A 562 15.47 8.14 11.59
CA SER A 562 14.53 8.33 10.48
C SER A 562 14.58 9.72 9.83
N ARG A 563 15.31 10.70 10.39
CA ARG A 563 15.35 12.08 9.90
C ARG A 563 16.77 12.54 9.62
N ILE A 564 17.02 12.95 8.39
CA ILE A 564 18.32 13.52 7.95
C ILE A 564 18.72 14.77 8.77
N ARG A 565 17.74 15.51 9.31
CA ARG A 565 17.96 16.70 10.13
C ARG A 565 18.66 16.35 11.44
N ASP A 566 18.43 15.16 11.97
CA ASP A 566 18.94 14.70 13.27
C ASP A 566 20.41 14.21 13.17
N LEU A 567 21.03 14.26 11.98
CA LEU A 567 22.39 13.81 11.74
C LEU A 567 23.47 14.79 12.27
N LYS A 568 23.12 16.02 12.62
CA LYS A 568 24.08 17.09 12.90
C LYS A 568 24.26 17.43 14.38
N ASP A 569 23.39 16.97 15.29
CA ASP A 569 23.38 17.35 16.71
C ASP A 569 23.89 16.23 17.60
N GLU A 570 24.68 16.58 18.66
CA GLU A 570 25.27 15.64 19.62
C GLU A 570 24.19 14.92 20.45
N LYS A 571 23.10 15.61 20.80
CA LYS A 571 21.92 15.00 21.44
C LYS A 571 21.30 13.92 20.55
N SER A 572 21.24 14.17 19.25
CA SER A 572 20.80 13.20 18.25
C SER A 572 21.73 11.99 18.10
N ARG A 573 23.02 12.10 18.49
CA ARG A 573 23.93 10.94 18.52
C ARG A 573 23.56 9.97 19.62
N MET A 574 23.20 10.44 20.81
CA MET A 574 22.76 9.61 21.95
C MET A 574 21.37 9.01 21.69
N ASP A 575 20.52 9.70 20.94
CA ASP A 575 19.20 9.17 20.52
C ASP A 575 19.31 8.10 19.42
N ARG A 576 20.50 7.88 18.83
CA ARG A 576 20.78 6.80 17.87
C ARG A 576 21.09 5.46 18.55
N GLU A 577 21.09 5.42 19.87
CA GLU A 577 21.33 4.21 20.63
C GLU A 577 20.15 3.95 21.55
N LEU A 578 19.55 2.76 21.42
CA LEU A 578 18.60 2.25 22.40
C LEU A 578 19.34 1.40 23.43
N VAL A 579 18.97 1.59 24.67
CA VAL A 579 19.49 0.84 25.80
C VAL A 579 18.36 0.05 26.47
N LEU A 580 18.65 -1.19 26.80
CA LEU A 580 17.85 -2.00 27.70
C LEU A 580 18.41 -1.82 29.10
N VAL A 581 17.57 -1.34 30.02
CA VAL A 581 17.97 -1.10 31.42
C VAL A 581 17.08 -1.87 32.39
N SER A 582 17.62 -2.17 33.57
CA SER A 582 16.89 -2.69 34.71
C SER A 582 17.14 -1.81 35.96
N ASN A 583 16.13 -1.74 36.85
CA ASN A 583 16.25 -1.10 38.16
C ASN A 583 16.98 -1.99 39.21
N GLN A 584 17.19 -3.26 38.90
CA GLN A 584 17.92 -4.21 39.75
C GLN A 584 19.02 -4.89 38.94
N PRO A 585 20.11 -5.34 39.58
CA PRO A 585 21.17 -6.07 38.90
C PRO A 585 20.63 -7.38 38.35
N VAL A 586 21.00 -7.72 37.11
CA VAL A 586 20.61 -8.95 36.42
C VAL A 586 21.83 -9.54 35.74
N ASP A 587 22.02 -10.81 35.87
CA ASP A 587 23.07 -11.55 35.16
C ASP A 587 22.63 -11.79 33.72
N TYR A 588 22.74 -10.74 32.90
CA TYR A 588 22.26 -10.71 31.52
C TYR A 588 23.32 -11.28 30.57
N GLY A 589 22.96 -12.23 29.77
CA GLY A 589 23.86 -12.85 28.78
C GLY A 589 24.40 -14.22 29.14
N ALA A 590 24.36 -14.65 30.41
CA ALA A 590 24.76 -15.99 30.79
C ALA A 590 23.94 -17.11 30.10
N ALA A 591 22.73 -16.78 29.65
CA ALA A 591 21.87 -17.68 28.88
C ALA A 591 22.13 -17.64 27.36
N ALA A 592 22.71 -16.55 26.83
CA ALA A 592 23.06 -16.41 25.42
C ALA A 592 24.29 -17.26 25.06
N ASP A 593 25.30 -17.25 25.88
CA ASP A 593 26.54 -18.06 25.71
C ASP A 593 26.27 -19.58 25.75
N ARG A 594 25.22 -20.03 26.45
CA ARG A 594 24.85 -21.45 26.52
C ARG A 594 24.18 -21.98 25.25
N ARG A 595 23.78 -21.13 24.29
CA ARG A 595 23.12 -21.54 23.04
C ARG A 595 24.01 -21.43 21.81
N GLU A 596 25.18 -20.83 21.92
CA GLU A 596 26.21 -20.78 20.86
C GLU A 596 27.29 -21.87 21.04
N ALA A 597 27.19 -22.73 22.06
CA ALA A 597 27.98 -23.95 22.13
C ALA A 597 27.37 -25.01 21.19
N PRO A 598 28.19 -25.67 20.34
CA PRO A 598 27.79 -26.46 19.18
C PRO A 598 26.90 -27.67 19.49
#